data_6bbda4fff08ff95832c90c99ac4ae0dd
#
_entry.id   6bbda4fff08ff95832c90c99ac4ae0dd
#
_cell.length_a   1.000
_cell.length_b   1.000
_cell.length_c   1.000
_cell.angle_alpha   90.00
_cell.angle_beta   90.00
_cell.angle_gamma   90.00
#
_symmetry.space_group_name_H-M   'P 1'
#
loop_
_entity.id
_entity.type
_entity.pdbx_description
1 polymer ?
#
loop_
_entity_poly.entity_id
_entity_poly.type
_entity_poly.pdbx_seq_one_letter_code
_entity_poly.pdbx_strand_id
1 'polypeptide(L)'
;VESTTFTFTPKLQNIIYRSYGRTTGAIPNFNTCTDLRYFNLYSNAFTSGTPNFQSALNINYINLSYNKLGGVIPQYRNLSNLSQLYLHNNKYTGLSEFVNLPNLRYFYCHNQFTDGAPGISGEIPDFSSCPRMYYLIMYNNSFTSYKTGSFESLSQLKYLDISNNNLSSQALEQIINDLYQNYTDTPRGGVTVNVKNSMISGATLPEETLELIILL
;
A
#
# COMPACT_ATOMS: atom_id res chain seq x y z
N VAL A 1 17.34 -24.43 18.41
CA VAL A 1 15.92 -24.65 18.10
C VAL A 1 15.85 -25.00 16.64
N GLU A 2 15.51 -26.24 16.31
CA GLU A 2 15.39 -26.72 14.93
C GLU A 2 14.33 -25.90 14.21
N SER A 3 14.69 -25.38 13.03
CA SER A 3 13.77 -24.72 12.11
C SER A 3 12.78 -25.79 11.59
N THR A 4 11.62 -25.90 12.22
CA THR A 4 10.53 -26.70 11.67
C THR A 4 10.07 -26.05 10.37
N THR A 5 10.49 -26.59 9.24
CA THR A 5 9.97 -26.26 7.91
C THR A 5 8.53 -26.74 7.83
N PHE A 6 7.58 -25.84 8.04
CA PHE A 6 6.18 -26.14 7.77
C PHE A 6 5.98 -26.25 6.25
N THR A 7 5.58 -27.43 5.78
CA THR A 7 5.18 -27.62 4.38
C THR A 7 3.65 -27.52 4.32
N PHE A 8 3.15 -26.45 3.75
CA PHE A 8 1.71 -26.27 3.59
C PHE A 8 1.23 -26.92 2.30
N THR A 9 0.01 -27.45 2.34
CA THR A 9 -0.55 -28.14 1.17
C THR A 9 -0.99 -27.13 0.10
N PRO A 10 -0.90 -27.48 -1.21
CA PRO A 10 -1.41 -26.64 -2.29
C PRO A 10 -2.90 -26.27 -2.14
N LYS A 11 -3.70 -27.14 -1.51
CA LYS A 11 -5.14 -26.96 -1.31
C LYS A 11 -5.52 -26.03 -0.17
N LEU A 12 -4.55 -25.46 0.57
CA LEU A 12 -4.82 -24.52 1.64
C LEU A 12 -5.40 -23.21 1.08
N GLN A 13 -6.64 -22.89 1.46
CA GLN A 13 -7.35 -21.72 0.92
C GLN A 13 -7.35 -20.53 1.87
N ASN A 14 -7.36 -20.77 3.18
CA ASN A 14 -7.48 -19.70 4.16
C ASN A 14 -6.46 -19.89 5.28
N ILE A 15 -5.79 -18.81 5.63
CA ILE A 15 -4.90 -18.73 6.80
C ILE A 15 -5.37 -17.55 7.62
N ILE A 16 -5.73 -17.82 8.88
CA ILE A 16 -6.08 -16.79 9.86
C ILE A 16 -5.34 -17.14 11.14
N TYR A 17 -4.42 -16.26 11.54
CA TYR A 17 -3.69 -16.44 12.78
C TYR A 17 -3.42 -15.10 13.45
N ARG A 18 -3.77 -15.00 14.73
CA ARG A 18 -3.59 -13.82 15.56
C ARG A 18 -3.15 -14.21 16.96
N SER A 19 -2.04 -13.68 17.41
CA SER A 19 -1.46 -13.99 18.74
C SER A 19 -1.34 -12.78 19.65
N TYR A 20 -1.85 -11.61 19.23
CA TYR A 20 -1.77 -10.36 20.01
C TYR A 20 -0.32 -10.00 20.38
N GLY A 21 0.59 -10.09 19.42
CA GLY A 21 1.99 -9.73 19.59
C GLY A 21 2.88 -10.81 20.26
N ARG A 22 2.37 -12.02 20.48
CA ARG A 22 3.14 -13.10 21.12
C ARG A 22 3.99 -13.92 20.15
N THR A 23 3.58 -14.05 18.90
CA THR A 23 4.33 -14.81 17.88
C THR A 23 5.33 -13.93 17.17
N THR A 24 6.59 -14.31 17.22
CA THR A 24 7.74 -13.57 16.66
C THR A 24 8.44 -14.39 15.57
N GLY A 25 9.48 -13.82 14.97
CA GLY A 25 10.32 -14.48 13.97
C GLY A 25 9.83 -14.25 12.54
N ALA A 26 10.21 -15.14 11.64
CA ALA A 26 9.83 -15.03 10.23
C ALA A 26 8.45 -15.65 9.96
N ILE A 27 7.70 -15.03 9.04
CA ILE A 27 6.52 -15.67 8.47
C ILE A 27 6.99 -16.88 7.65
N PRO A 28 6.39 -18.06 7.84
CA PRO A 28 6.72 -19.27 7.05
C PRO A 28 6.47 -19.05 5.55
N ASN A 29 7.14 -19.85 4.73
CA ASN A 29 6.96 -19.81 3.28
C ASN A 29 5.65 -20.49 2.85
N PHE A 30 4.82 -19.77 2.10
CA PHE A 30 3.54 -20.23 1.56
C PHE A 30 3.55 -20.39 0.04
N ASN A 31 4.71 -20.43 -0.61
CA ASN A 31 4.82 -20.49 -2.08
C ASN A 31 4.22 -21.77 -2.70
N THR A 32 3.98 -22.81 -1.91
CA THR A 32 3.31 -24.04 -2.36
C THR A 32 1.78 -23.96 -2.29
N CYS A 33 1.21 -22.93 -1.64
CA CYS A 33 -0.23 -22.79 -1.41
C CYS A 33 -0.91 -22.13 -2.62
N THR A 34 -1.06 -22.85 -3.72
CA THR A 34 -1.61 -22.31 -4.98
C THR A 34 -3.09 -21.95 -4.91
N ASP A 35 -3.85 -22.60 -4.04
CA ASP A 35 -5.29 -22.37 -3.86
C ASP A 35 -5.61 -21.27 -2.84
N LEU A 36 -4.58 -20.61 -2.29
CA LEU A 36 -4.74 -19.62 -1.23
C LEU A 36 -5.56 -18.42 -1.71
N ARG A 37 -6.60 -18.08 -0.96
CA ARG A 37 -7.54 -16.97 -1.22
C ARG A 37 -7.52 -15.90 -0.15
N TYR A 38 -7.34 -16.29 1.10
CA TYR A 38 -7.42 -15.42 2.25
C TYR A 38 -6.20 -15.63 3.16
N PHE A 39 -5.44 -14.58 3.38
CA PHE A 39 -4.24 -14.61 4.21
C PHE A 39 -4.27 -13.50 5.26
N ASN A 40 -4.42 -13.86 6.53
CA ASN A 40 -4.54 -12.91 7.61
C ASN A 40 -3.64 -13.28 8.79
N LEU A 41 -2.55 -12.54 8.95
CA LEU A 41 -1.64 -12.63 10.09
C LEU A 41 -1.62 -11.30 10.89
N TYR A 42 -2.74 -10.61 10.94
CA TYR A 42 -2.92 -9.36 11.67
C TYR A 42 -2.55 -9.49 13.16
N SER A 43 -1.92 -8.45 13.70
CA SER A 43 -1.67 -8.31 15.15
C SER A 43 -0.82 -9.46 15.73
N ASN A 44 0.33 -9.71 15.12
CA ASN A 44 1.38 -10.57 15.64
C ASN A 44 2.66 -9.74 15.90
N ALA A 45 3.82 -10.41 16.04
CA ALA A 45 5.10 -9.74 16.16
C ALA A 45 6.14 -10.32 15.16
N PHE A 46 5.66 -10.73 13.97
CA PHE A 46 6.56 -11.20 12.91
C PHE A 46 7.52 -10.09 12.47
N THR A 47 8.79 -10.47 12.29
CA THR A 47 9.88 -9.52 11.98
C THR A 47 10.39 -9.61 10.55
N SER A 48 10.09 -10.69 9.82
CA SER A 48 10.58 -10.94 8.47
C SER A 48 9.72 -11.96 7.72
N GLY A 49 10.12 -12.30 6.48
CA GLY A 49 9.45 -13.32 5.69
C GLY A 49 8.16 -12.84 5.02
N THR A 50 8.04 -11.55 4.67
CA THR A 50 6.86 -11.05 3.94
C THR A 50 6.66 -11.84 2.64
N PRO A 51 5.55 -12.59 2.49
CA PRO A 51 5.34 -13.41 1.31
C PRO A 51 5.00 -12.55 0.09
N ASN A 52 5.43 -12.96 -1.10
CA ASN A 52 5.09 -12.31 -2.37
C ASN A 52 3.89 -12.93 -3.09
N PHE A 53 3.42 -14.10 -2.65
CA PHE A 53 2.25 -14.82 -3.15
C PHE A 53 2.25 -15.15 -4.65
N GLN A 54 3.41 -15.22 -5.31
CA GLN A 54 3.51 -15.42 -6.78
C GLN A 54 2.81 -16.68 -7.30
N SER A 55 2.66 -17.71 -6.47
CA SER A 55 1.95 -18.95 -6.82
C SER A 55 0.46 -18.94 -6.43
N ALA A 56 0.03 -17.99 -5.60
CA ALA A 56 -1.34 -17.93 -5.09
C ALA A 56 -2.22 -16.99 -5.94
N LEU A 57 -2.41 -17.31 -7.22
CA LEU A 57 -3.11 -16.45 -8.18
C LEU A 57 -4.59 -16.18 -7.84
N ASN A 58 -5.16 -16.98 -6.94
CA ASN A 58 -6.53 -16.81 -6.47
C ASN A 58 -6.66 -15.95 -5.22
N ILE A 59 -5.54 -15.40 -4.71
CA ILE A 59 -5.56 -14.63 -3.48
C ILE A 59 -6.37 -13.34 -3.66
N ASN A 60 -7.31 -13.11 -2.75
CA ASN A 60 -8.19 -11.95 -2.76
C ASN A 60 -7.89 -10.97 -1.62
N TYR A 61 -7.42 -11.49 -0.49
CA TYR A 61 -7.23 -10.74 0.74
C TYR A 61 -5.87 -11.04 1.37
N ILE A 62 -5.10 -10.00 1.66
CA ILE A 62 -3.84 -10.09 2.41
C ILE A 62 -3.87 -9.07 3.55
N ASN A 63 -3.70 -9.53 4.79
CA ASN A 63 -3.53 -8.66 5.94
C ASN A 63 -2.33 -9.08 6.79
N LEU A 64 -1.30 -8.25 6.76
CA LEU A 64 -0.08 -8.37 7.54
C LEU A 64 0.08 -7.18 8.51
N SER A 65 -0.96 -6.38 8.70
CA SER A 65 -0.88 -5.18 9.53
C SER A 65 -0.63 -5.50 11.00
N TYR A 66 -0.12 -4.51 11.73
CA TYR A 66 0.23 -4.64 13.15
C TYR A 66 1.21 -5.79 13.43
N ASN A 67 2.34 -5.78 12.72
CA ASN A 67 3.49 -6.65 12.93
C ASN A 67 4.77 -5.82 13.11
N LYS A 68 5.93 -6.45 12.97
CA LYS A 68 7.25 -5.81 13.00
C LYS A 68 8.02 -6.08 11.71
N LEU A 69 7.30 -6.33 10.62
CA LEU A 69 7.89 -6.65 9.31
C LEU A 69 8.65 -5.44 8.76
N GLY A 70 9.86 -5.66 8.30
CA GLY A 70 10.75 -4.60 7.80
C GLY A 70 11.29 -4.89 6.40
N GLY A 71 12.20 -4.01 5.95
CA GLY A 71 12.77 -4.07 4.61
C GLY A 71 11.83 -3.50 3.56
N VAL A 72 12.01 -3.92 2.31
CA VAL A 72 11.17 -3.50 1.19
C VAL A 72 9.95 -4.40 1.09
N ILE A 73 8.76 -3.80 0.95
CA ILE A 73 7.54 -4.55 0.61
C ILE A 73 7.78 -5.25 -0.73
N PRO A 74 7.59 -6.58 -0.80
CA PRO A 74 7.85 -7.33 -2.03
C PRO A 74 6.93 -6.89 -3.17
N GLN A 75 7.40 -7.09 -4.39
CA GLN A 75 6.58 -6.81 -5.56
C GLN A 75 5.40 -7.79 -5.64
N TYR A 76 4.20 -7.27 -5.49
CA TYR A 76 2.97 -8.00 -5.81
C TYR A 76 2.68 -7.84 -7.30
N ARG A 77 2.65 -8.96 -8.05
CA ARG A 77 2.41 -8.94 -9.50
C ARG A 77 1.47 -10.04 -9.93
N ASN A 78 0.64 -9.75 -10.93
CA ASN A 78 -0.28 -10.71 -11.55
C ASN A 78 -1.27 -11.36 -10.57
N LEU A 79 -1.50 -10.75 -9.40
CA LEU A 79 -2.51 -11.20 -8.45
C LEU A 79 -3.86 -10.58 -8.84
N SER A 80 -4.40 -11.01 -9.98
CA SER A 80 -5.56 -10.39 -10.62
C SER A 80 -6.83 -10.43 -9.76
N ASN A 81 -6.90 -11.31 -8.77
CA ASN A 81 -8.02 -11.41 -7.83
C ASN A 81 -7.82 -10.59 -6.55
N LEU A 82 -6.60 -10.05 -6.31
CA LEU A 82 -6.31 -9.31 -5.08
C LEU A 82 -7.15 -8.03 -5.01
N SER A 83 -7.98 -7.94 -3.99
CA SER A 83 -8.86 -6.81 -3.74
C SER A 83 -8.42 -5.97 -2.53
N GLN A 84 -7.80 -6.59 -1.53
CA GLN A 84 -7.46 -5.94 -0.28
C GLN A 84 -6.04 -6.30 0.17
N LEU A 85 -5.21 -5.27 0.39
CA LEU A 85 -3.82 -5.40 0.83
C LEU A 85 -3.57 -4.46 2.01
N TYR A 86 -3.42 -5.02 3.21
CA TYR A 86 -3.19 -4.29 4.45
C TYR A 86 -1.80 -4.61 5.02
N LEU A 87 -0.92 -3.61 5.00
CA LEU A 87 0.49 -3.70 5.43
C LEU A 87 0.85 -2.66 6.50
N HIS A 88 -0.12 -1.85 6.94
CA HIS A 88 0.08 -0.74 7.86
C HIS A 88 0.54 -1.18 9.26
N ASN A 89 1.11 -0.25 10.02
CA ASN A 89 1.67 -0.49 11.36
C ASN A 89 2.71 -1.65 11.36
N ASN A 90 3.73 -1.48 10.54
CA ASN A 90 4.90 -2.35 10.41
C ASN A 90 6.18 -1.50 10.44
N LYS A 91 7.29 -2.03 9.92
CA LYS A 91 8.61 -1.39 9.88
C LYS A 91 9.20 -1.37 8.45
N TYR A 92 8.34 -1.36 7.44
CA TYR A 92 8.80 -1.30 6.05
C TYR A 92 9.52 0.02 5.76
N THR A 93 10.56 -0.05 4.95
CA THR A 93 11.39 1.10 4.55
C THR A 93 11.31 1.43 3.07
N GLY A 94 10.71 0.56 2.27
CA GLY A 94 10.51 0.75 0.84
C GLY A 94 9.29 0.01 0.33
N LEU A 95 8.83 0.41 -0.85
CA LEU A 95 7.67 -0.16 -1.53
C LEU A 95 8.02 -0.42 -2.99
N SER A 96 7.85 -1.68 -3.43
CA SER A 96 8.03 -2.04 -4.83
C SER A 96 6.80 -1.67 -5.66
N GLU A 97 6.97 -1.55 -6.98
CA GLU A 97 5.87 -1.27 -7.91
C GLU A 97 4.78 -2.36 -7.88
N PHE A 98 3.56 -1.94 -8.10
CA PHE A 98 2.42 -2.81 -8.35
C PHE A 98 2.31 -3.12 -9.85
N VAL A 99 2.17 -4.39 -10.20
CA VAL A 99 2.10 -4.81 -11.60
C VAL A 99 0.91 -5.72 -11.82
N ASN A 100 -0.03 -5.28 -12.66
CA ASN A 100 -1.20 -6.04 -13.05
C ASN A 100 -2.05 -6.50 -11.84
N LEU A 101 -2.57 -5.52 -11.08
CA LEU A 101 -3.49 -5.71 -9.96
C LEU A 101 -4.86 -5.05 -10.25
N PRO A 102 -5.58 -5.45 -11.30
CA PRO A 102 -6.75 -4.73 -11.81
C PRO A 102 -7.94 -4.70 -10.85
N ASN A 103 -7.96 -5.56 -9.84
CA ASN A 103 -9.03 -5.63 -8.86
C ASN A 103 -8.66 -5.07 -7.48
N LEU A 104 -7.44 -4.49 -7.31
CA LEU A 104 -7.03 -3.91 -6.04
C LEU A 104 -7.88 -2.67 -5.73
N ARG A 105 -8.59 -2.72 -4.60
CA ARG A 105 -9.49 -1.65 -4.14
C ARG A 105 -9.03 -0.98 -2.86
N TYR A 106 -8.38 -1.70 -1.98
CA TYR A 106 -7.95 -1.21 -0.66
C TYR A 106 -6.46 -1.49 -0.49
N PHE A 107 -5.68 -0.43 -0.43
CA PHE A 107 -4.25 -0.53 -0.11
C PHE A 107 -3.89 0.39 1.04
N TYR A 108 -3.42 -0.21 2.15
CA TYR A 108 -3.04 0.50 3.36
C TYR A 108 -1.60 0.14 3.74
N CYS A 109 -0.70 1.13 3.68
CA CYS A 109 0.69 0.98 4.12
C CYS A 109 1.15 2.10 5.07
N HIS A 110 0.23 2.78 5.72
CA HIS A 110 0.51 3.87 6.65
C HIS A 110 1.19 3.40 7.95
N ASN A 111 1.75 4.35 8.71
CA ASN A 111 2.39 4.10 10.02
C ASN A 111 3.52 3.07 9.93
N GLN A 112 4.53 3.33 9.08
CA GLN A 112 5.74 2.52 9.02
C GLN A 112 6.87 3.08 9.89
N PHE A 113 6.60 4.12 10.65
CA PHE A 113 7.58 4.69 11.57
C PHE A 113 7.97 3.71 12.66
N THR A 114 9.27 3.64 12.90
CA THR A 114 9.85 2.98 14.06
C THR A 114 10.88 3.89 14.67
N ASP A 115 11.22 3.70 15.92
CA ASP A 115 12.20 4.50 16.66
C ASP A 115 13.45 4.77 15.81
N GLY A 116 13.54 5.99 15.25
CA GLY A 116 14.66 6.45 14.42
C GLY A 116 14.65 6.07 12.94
N ALA A 117 13.64 5.35 12.41
CA ALA A 117 13.53 5.03 10.99
C ALA A 117 12.39 5.81 10.31
N PRO A 118 12.61 6.35 9.11
CA PRO A 118 11.67 7.28 8.45
C PRO A 118 10.44 6.63 7.82
N GLY A 119 10.21 5.34 8.00
CA GLY A 119 9.14 4.62 7.30
C GLY A 119 9.48 4.35 5.82
N ILE A 120 8.45 4.12 5.00
CA ILE A 120 8.64 3.96 3.56
C ILE A 120 9.07 5.29 2.95
N SER A 121 10.16 5.27 2.19
CA SER A 121 10.74 6.46 1.55
C SER A 121 10.84 6.30 0.03
N GLY A 122 11.21 7.38 -0.66
CA GLY A 122 11.37 7.41 -2.10
C GLY A 122 10.10 7.82 -2.84
N GLU A 123 9.92 7.30 -4.04
CA GLU A 123 8.80 7.63 -4.90
C GLU A 123 7.52 6.87 -4.51
N ILE A 124 6.36 7.54 -4.56
CA ILE A 124 5.07 6.86 -4.55
C ILE A 124 4.99 5.99 -5.80
N PRO A 125 4.74 4.66 -5.66
CA PRO A 125 4.77 3.76 -6.80
C PRO A 125 3.65 4.01 -7.80
N ASP A 126 3.83 3.49 -9.01
CA ASP A 126 2.84 3.56 -10.07
C ASP A 126 1.60 2.70 -9.75
N PHE A 127 0.43 3.34 -9.66
CA PHE A 127 -0.86 2.70 -9.45
C PHE A 127 -1.70 2.59 -10.74
N SER A 128 -1.14 2.92 -11.90
CA SER A 128 -1.86 2.85 -13.19
C SER A 128 -2.44 1.46 -13.49
N SER A 129 -1.86 0.41 -12.93
CA SER A 129 -2.35 -0.97 -13.03
C SER A 129 -3.46 -1.33 -12.04
N CYS A 130 -3.96 -0.36 -11.25
CA CYS A 130 -4.95 -0.56 -10.19
C CYS A 130 -6.23 0.30 -10.40
N PRO A 131 -6.92 0.24 -11.56
CA PRO A 131 -8.01 1.18 -11.91
C PRO A 131 -9.23 1.09 -10.99
N ARG A 132 -9.34 0.05 -10.19
CA ARG A 132 -10.43 -0.13 -9.21
C ARG A 132 -10.08 0.33 -7.80
N MET A 133 -8.93 1.04 -7.62
CA MET A 133 -8.54 1.58 -6.32
C MET A 133 -9.68 2.44 -5.75
N TYR A 134 -10.04 2.16 -4.50
CA TYR A 134 -11.14 2.83 -3.80
C TYR A 134 -10.65 3.60 -2.57
N TYR A 135 -9.78 2.98 -1.75
CA TYR A 135 -9.08 3.61 -0.63
C TYR A 135 -7.57 3.40 -0.76
N LEU A 136 -6.82 4.50 -0.80
CA LEU A 136 -5.36 4.53 -0.85
C LEU A 136 -4.83 5.28 0.38
N ILE A 137 -4.30 4.54 1.36
CA ILE A 137 -3.93 5.07 2.67
C ILE A 137 -2.43 4.84 2.91
N MET A 138 -1.64 5.94 2.82
CA MET A 138 -0.17 5.91 2.87
C MET A 138 0.42 6.98 3.81
N TYR A 139 -0.37 7.51 4.74
CA TYR A 139 0.09 8.55 5.66
C TYR A 139 1.15 8.06 6.65
N ASN A 140 1.85 9.00 7.31
CA ASN A 140 2.95 8.70 8.25
C ASN A 140 3.99 7.77 7.61
N ASN A 141 4.61 8.25 6.54
CA ASN A 141 5.76 7.68 5.86
C ASN A 141 6.74 8.80 5.48
N SER A 142 7.67 8.55 4.58
CA SER A 142 8.66 9.52 4.09
C SER A 142 8.76 9.56 2.57
N PHE A 143 7.62 9.42 1.88
CA PHE A 143 7.59 9.58 0.43
C PHE A 143 8.04 10.99 0.04
N THR A 144 8.86 11.09 -1.01
CA THR A 144 9.49 12.36 -1.45
C THR A 144 9.08 12.78 -2.85
N SER A 145 8.69 11.85 -3.70
CA SER A 145 8.38 12.10 -5.10
C SER A 145 7.20 11.25 -5.57
N TYR A 146 6.73 11.54 -6.77
CA TYR A 146 5.57 10.94 -7.38
C TYR A 146 5.81 10.75 -8.88
N LYS A 147 5.38 9.63 -9.42
CA LYS A 147 5.41 9.38 -10.86
C LYS A 147 4.17 9.97 -11.52
N THR A 148 4.34 11.00 -12.31
CA THR A 148 3.25 11.68 -13.07
C THR A 148 2.43 10.68 -13.88
N GLY A 149 1.11 10.81 -13.86
CA GLY A 149 0.17 9.94 -14.56
C GLY A 149 -0.25 8.70 -13.75
N SER A 150 0.37 8.45 -12.60
CA SER A 150 0.09 7.25 -11.78
C SER A 150 -1.35 7.21 -11.28
N PHE A 151 -1.98 8.35 -10.99
CA PHE A 151 -3.34 8.42 -10.47
C PHE A 151 -4.41 8.72 -11.53
N GLU A 152 -4.04 9.01 -12.77
CA GLU A 152 -5.00 9.30 -13.86
C GLU A 152 -6.00 8.15 -14.09
N SER A 153 -5.57 6.90 -13.91
CA SER A 153 -6.42 5.72 -14.13
C SER A 153 -7.34 5.37 -12.94
N LEU A 154 -7.18 6.04 -11.78
CA LEU A 154 -7.86 5.67 -10.53
C LEU A 154 -9.33 6.15 -10.52
N SER A 155 -10.09 5.75 -11.54
CA SER A 155 -11.45 6.22 -11.76
C SER A 155 -12.47 5.88 -10.65
N GLN A 156 -12.15 5.02 -9.71
CA GLN A 156 -13.02 4.65 -8.57
C GLN A 156 -12.52 5.15 -7.21
N LEU A 157 -11.44 5.94 -7.18
CA LEU A 157 -10.86 6.44 -5.93
C LEU A 157 -11.87 7.32 -5.18
N LYS A 158 -12.08 7.03 -3.89
CA LYS A 158 -12.95 7.80 -2.99
C LYS A 158 -12.20 8.46 -1.84
N TYR A 159 -11.07 7.87 -1.46
CA TYR A 159 -10.28 8.43 -0.37
C TYR A 159 -8.79 8.20 -0.62
N LEU A 160 -8.04 9.28 -0.60
CA LEU A 160 -6.58 9.31 -0.62
C LEU A 160 -6.08 9.95 0.66
N ASP A 161 -5.21 9.27 1.40
CA ASP A 161 -4.50 9.87 2.51
C ASP A 161 -2.99 9.67 2.36
N ILE A 162 -2.30 10.75 2.05
CA ILE A 162 -0.84 10.85 1.94
C ILE A 162 -0.28 11.85 2.96
N SER A 163 -1.05 12.18 3.98
CA SER A 163 -0.64 13.14 5.01
C SER A 163 0.62 12.68 5.76
N ASN A 164 1.32 13.63 6.38
CA ASN A 164 2.56 13.38 7.12
C ASN A 164 3.58 12.56 6.30
N ASN A 165 3.94 13.08 5.14
CA ASN A 165 5.01 12.58 4.28
C ASN A 165 6.05 13.68 4.05
N ASN A 166 6.93 13.53 3.06
CA ASN A 166 8.04 14.45 2.75
C ASN A 166 8.04 14.84 1.26
N LEU A 167 6.86 14.96 0.65
CA LEU A 167 6.71 15.22 -0.78
C LEU A 167 7.29 16.60 -1.15
N SER A 168 7.90 16.69 -2.32
CA SER A 168 8.21 17.99 -2.93
C SER A 168 6.92 18.70 -3.35
N SER A 169 6.95 20.03 -3.47
CA SER A 169 5.81 20.80 -4.01
C SER A 169 5.41 20.30 -5.41
N GLN A 170 6.41 20.01 -6.26
CA GLN A 170 6.17 19.45 -7.59
C GLN A 170 5.45 18.10 -7.55
N ALA A 171 5.83 17.20 -6.64
CA ALA A 171 5.17 15.90 -6.50
C ALA A 171 3.71 16.04 -6.08
N LEU A 172 3.42 16.94 -5.13
CA LEU A 172 2.05 17.16 -4.68
C LEU A 172 1.20 17.84 -5.76
N GLU A 173 1.77 18.82 -6.49
CA GLU A 173 1.13 19.43 -7.64
C GLU A 173 0.75 18.40 -8.71
N GLN A 174 1.66 17.51 -9.07
CA GLN A 174 1.40 16.44 -10.03
C GLN A 174 0.29 15.50 -9.56
N ILE A 175 0.28 15.12 -8.28
CA ILE A 175 -0.79 14.30 -7.68
C ILE A 175 -2.15 14.99 -7.82
N ILE A 176 -2.24 16.27 -7.50
CA ILE A 176 -3.49 17.02 -7.57
C ILE A 176 -3.96 17.16 -9.03
N ASN A 177 -3.05 17.42 -9.96
CA ASN A 177 -3.36 17.50 -11.37
C ASN A 177 -3.90 16.18 -11.93
N ASP A 178 -3.26 15.04 -11.62
CA ASP A 178 -3.74 13.71 -12.05
C ASP A 178 -5.15 13.42 -11.49
N LEU A 179 -5.40 13.74 -10.22
CA LEU A 179 -6.72 13.56 -9.60
C LEU A 179 -7.78 14.46 -10.22
N TYR A 180 -7.44 15.72 -10.50
CA TYR A 180 -8.33 16.66 -11.13
C TYR A 180 -8.69 16.22 -12.56
N GLN A 181 -7.70 15.82 -13.36
CA GLN A 181 -7.92 15.31 -14.72
C GLN A 181 -8.83 14.09 -14.69
N ASN A 182 -8.58 13.15 -13.80
CA ASN A 182 -9.42 11.97 -13.60
C ASN A 182 -10.85 12.32 -13.21
N TYR A 183 -11.06 13.38 -12.38
CA TYR A 183 -12.39 13.84 -12.00
C TYR A 183 -13.14 14.49 -13.17
N THR A 184 -12.46 15.28 -14.01
CA THR A 184 -13.07 15.94 -15.18
C THR A 184 -13.44 14.96 -16.28
N ASP A 185 -12.60 13.95 -16.52
CA ASP A 185 -12.81 12.93 -17.56
C ASP A 185 -13.90 11.92 -17.20
N THR A 186 -14.06 11.65 -15.90
CA THR A 186 -15.07 10.71 -15.38
C THR A 186 -15.86 11.34 -14.23
N PRO A 187 -16.84 12.24 -14.50
CA PRO A 187 -17.61 12.87 -13.44
C PRO A 187 -18.30 11.86 -12.52
N ARG A 188 -17.91 11.87 -11.27
CA ARG A 188 -18.42 10.99 -10.21
C ARG A 188 -18.40 11.78 -8.90
N GLY A 189 -19.12 11.35 -7.90
CA GLY A 189 -19.06 12.03 -6.60
C GLY A 189 -17.61 12.16 -6.10
N GLY A 190 -17.28 13.30 -5.50
CA GLY A 190 -15.94 13.75 -5.15
C GLY A 190 -15.01 12.73 -4.51
N VAL A 191 -13.73 13.00 -4.61
CA VAL A 191 -12.65 12.29 -3.91
C VAL A 191 -12.29 13.09 -2.67
N THR A 192 -12.17 12.45 -1.51
CA THR A 192 -11.60 13.09 -0.32
C THR A 192 -10.09 12.89 -0.32
N VAL A 193 -9.35 14.00 -0.33
CA VAL A 193 -7.89 13.99 -0.36
C VAL A 193 -7.35 14.61 0.93
N ASN A 194 -6.58 13.84 1.70
CA ASN A 194 -5.87 14.33 2.87
C ASN A 194 -4.37 14.46 2.57
N VAL A 195 -3.90 15.71 2.47
CA VAL A 195 -2.50 16.07 2.20
C VAL A 195 -1.85 16.85 3.35
N LYS A 196 -2.47 16.85 4.53
CA LYS A 196 -1.97 17.58 5.69
C LYS A 196 -0.53 17.19 6.02
N ASN A 197 0.38 18.16 6.15
CA ASN A 197 1.80 17.94 6.44
C ASN A 197 2.48 16.95 5.45
N SER A 198 2.02 16.89 4.21
CA SER A 198 2.58 15.96 3.22
C SER A 198 3.84 16.49 2.53
N MET A 199 4.11 17.80 2.61
CA MET A 199 5.26 18.44 1.97
C MET A 199 6.45 18.60 2.91
N ILE A 200 7.64 18.71 2.29
CA ILE A 200 8.86 19.13 2.98
C ILE A 200 8.64 20.51 3.64
N SER A 201 9.13 20.69 4.85
CA SER A 201 9.02 21.95 5.59
C SER A 201 9.53 23.15 4.76
N GLY A 202 8.72 24.20 4.65
CA GLY A 202 9.02 25.41 3.88
C GLY A 202 8.66 25.33 2.39
N ALA A 203 8.19 24.20 1.88
CA ALA A 203 7.65 24.13 0.52
C ALA A 203 6.26 24.79 0.43
N THR A 204 5.96 25.39 -0.72
CA THR A 204 4.66 26.01 -1.02
C THR A 204 4.09 25.44 -2.31
N LEU A 205 2.78 25.44 -2.43
CA LEU A 205 2.09 25.10 -3.69
C LEU A 205 1.81 26.35 -4.49
N PRO A 206 1.80 26.28 -5.84
CA PRO A 206 1.24 27.30 -6.70
C PRO A 206 -0.21 27.61 -6.35
N GLU A 207 -0.66 28.84 -6.56
CA GLU A 207 -2.05 29.28 -6.27
C GLU A 207 -3.07 28.49 -7.07
N GLU A 208 -2.80 28.22 -8.33
CA GLU A 208 -3.61 27.39 -9.22
C GLU A 208 -3.82 25.95 -8.70
N THR A 209 -2.80 25.36 -8.07
CA THR A 209 -2.91 24.03 -7.46
C THR A 209 -3.79 24.05 -6.21
N LEU A 210 -3.74 25.14 -5.42
CA LEU A 210 -4.62 25.32 -4.27
C LEU A 210 -6.10 25.43 -4.70
N GLU A 211 -6.38 26.09 -5.82
CA GLU A 211 -7.73 26.15 -6.39
C GLU A 211 -8.25 24.75 -6.79
N LEU A 212 -7.39 23.91 -7.38
CA LEU A 212 -7.76 22.54 -7.77
C LEU A 212 -8.08 21.66 -6.54
N ILE A 213 -7.38 21.83 -5.42
CA ILE A 213 -7.68 21.10 -4.16
C ILE A 213 -9.10 21.42 -3.65
N ILE A 214 -9.57 22.66 -3.85
CA ILE A 214 -10.91 23.08 -3.45
C ILE A 214 -12.00 22.43 -4.31
N LEU A 215 -11.68 22.10 -5.58
CA LEU A 215 -12.61 21.50 -6.52
C LEU A 215 -12.75 19.98 -6.39
N LEU A 216 -11.80 19.30 -5.76
CA LEU A 216 -11.80 17.84 -5.52
C LEU A 216 -12.70 17.44 -4.35
#